data_81755c1a395fd8025ea7254e63bc4906
#
_entry.id   81755c1a395fd8025ea7254e63bc4906
#
_cell.length_a   1.000
_cell.length_b   1.000
_cell.length_c   1.000
_cell.angle_alpha   90.00
_cell.angle_beta   90.00
_cell.angle_gamma   90.00
#
_symmetry.space_group_name_H-M   'P 1'
#
loop_
_entity.id
_entity.type
_entity.pdbx_description
1 polymer ?
#
loop_
_entity_poly.entity_id
_entity_poly.type
_entity_poly.pdbx_seq_one_letter_code
_entity_poly.pdbx_strand_id
1 'polypeptide(L)'
;MTDFVSLLGVKGGPAIRPGSNMPTSTLIHFNGKNLLVDAGLGVSRSICDQGITLNEIDAIFITHMHSDHYLELGPLIHTAWVAGRVIPLPIYGPKRLKHYWKAFLSSMVDDIRLRIKDEGRINLEELTEFHSLEDGGSYQLSDTKIRVIRNVHPPIKDSFAIRFECGNSAIVLSGDTAYMSEMIDFADKADLLILSLIHI
;
A
#
# COMPACT_ATOMS: atom_id res chain seq x y z
N MET A 1 19.34 9.43 -3.33
CA MET A 1 19.20 8.57 -2.13
C MET A 1 19.46 7.13 -2.53
N THR A 2 20.01 6.33 -1.62
CA THR A 2 20.17 4.88 -1.86
C THR A 2 18.81 4.20 -1.72
N ASP A 3 18.52 3.20 -2.55
CA ASP A 3 17.30 2.39 -2.42
C ASP A 3 17.30 1.65 -1.08
N PHE A 4 16.16 1.58 -0.43
CA PHE A 4 15.97 0.89 0.86
C PHE A 4 14.55 0.37 1.03
N VAL A 5 14.40 -0.57 1.94
CA VAL A 5 13.10 -1.07 2.40
C VAL A 5 13.00 -0.95 3.92
N SER A 6 11.90 -0.40 4.40
CA SER A 6 11.57 -0.31 5.83
C SER A 6 10.29 -1.11 6.12
N LEU A 7 10.41 -2.11 6.98
CA LEU A 7 9.27 -2.87 7.48
C LEU A 7 8.61 -2.06 8.61
N LEU A 8 7.58 -1.28 8.28
CA LEU A 8 6.89 -0.38 9.22
C LEU A 8 5.98 -1.13 10.19
N GLY A 9 5.45 -2.27 9.75
CA GLY A 9 4.65 -3.19 10.54
C GLY A 9 4.81 -4.60 10.02
N VAL A 10 4.96 -5.57 10.94
CA VAL A 10 5.25 -6.97 10.60
C VAL A 10 4.32 -7.95 11.32
N LYS A 11 3.27 -7.44 11.93
CA LYS A 11 2.33 -8.28 12.66
C LYS A 11 1.19 -8.75 11.75
N GLY A 12 1.01 -10.06 11.65
CA GLY A 12 -0.21 -10.65 11.07
C GLY A 12 -1.43 -10.43 11.97
N GLY A 13 -2.52 -9.97 11.34
CA GLY A 13 -3.78 -9.69 12.00
C GLY A 13 -3.87 -8.30 12.67
N PRO A 14 -5.08 -7.70 12.74
CA PRO A 14 -5.30 -6.29 13.09
C PRO A 14 -5.23 -5.99 14.59
N ALA A 15 -5.24 -7.00 15.46
CA ALA A 15 -5.36 -6.80 16.90
C ALA A 15 -4.05 -6.28 17.52
N ILE A 16 -4.01 -4.99 17.87
CA ILE A 16 -2.90 -4.38 18.60
C ILE A 16 -3.00 -4.75 20.07
N ARG A 17 -1.87 -5.16 20.68
CA ARG A 17 -1.75 -5.52 22.10
C ARG A 17 -0.52 -4.86 22.69
N PRO A 18 -0.45 -4.65 24.03
CA PRO A 18 0.76 -4.16 24.66
C PRO A 18 2.00 -4.99 24.26
N GLY A 19 3.04 -4.32 23.75
CA GLY A 19 4.27 -4.96 23.29
C GLY A 19 4.19 -5.68 21.94
N SER A 20 3.04 -5.66 21.22
CA SER A 20 2.98 -6.21 19.88
C SER A 20 3.56 -5.23 18.84
N ASN A 21 4.08 -5.79 17.76
CA ASN A 21 4.36 -5.00 16.54
C ASN A 21 3.07 -4.44 15.94
N MET A 22 3.22 -3.43 15.07
CA MET A 22 2.12 -2.89 14.27
C MET A 22 1.74 -3.84 13.12
N PRO A 23 0.47 -3.80 12.67
CA PRO A 23 0.00 -4.52 11.49
C PRO A 23 0.80 -4.22 10.23
N THR A 24 0.64 -5.07 9.22
CA THR A 24 1.48 -5.12 8.03
C THR A 24 1.51 -3.80 7.26
N SER A 25 2.72 -3.28 7.07
CA SER A 25 2.99 -2.19 6.13
C SER A 25 4.49 -2.12 5.83
N THR A 26 4.82 -1.85 4.57
CA THR A 26 6.19 -1.79 4.07
C THR A 26 6.39 -0.54 3.24
N LEU A 27 7.39 0.27 3.60
CA LEU A 27 7.81 1.42 2.82
C LEU A 27 9.04 1.02 1.98
N ILE A 28 8.98 1.31 0.69
CA ILE A 28 10.05 1.03 -0.26
C ILE A 28 10.47 2.35 -0.89
N HIS A 29 11.71 2.74 -0.68
CA HIS A 29 12.34 3.78 -1.49
C HIS A 29 13.06 3.09 -2.64
N PHE A 30 12.57 3.27 -3.85
CA PHE A 30 13.05 2.55 -5.02
C PHE A 30 13.04 3.47 -6.24
N ASN A 31 14.18 3.59 -6.90
CA ASN A 31 14.33 4.46 -8.07
C ASN A 31 13.80 5.91 -7.83
N GLY A 32 14.14 6.47 -6.66
CA GLY A 32 13.74 7.82 -6.26
C GLY A 32 12.25 7.99 -5.96
N LYS A 33 11.50 6.90 -5.78
CA LYS A 33 10.07 6.87 -5.43
C LYS A 33 9.84 6.24 -4.07
N ASN A 34 8.91 6.82 -3.31
CA ASN A 34 8.43 6.25 -2.05
C ASN A 34 7.15 5.47 -2.30
N LEU A 35 7.25 4.15 -2.29
CA LEU A 35 6.15 3.23 -2.54
C LEU A 35 5.71 2.61 -1.22
N LEU A 36 4.44 2.69 -0.89
CA LEU A 36 3.88 2.04 0.29
C LEU A 36 3.17 0.76 -0.13
N VAL A 37 3.54 -0.37 0.45
CA VAL A 37 2.84 -1.65 0.28
C VAL A 37 2.16 -2.00 1.59
N ASP A 38 0.85 -2.09 1.53
CA ASP A 38 -0.09 -2.23 2.63
C ASP A 38 -0.12 -1.03 3.60
N ALA A 39 -1.27 -0.81 4.20
CA ALA A 39 -1.57 0.32 5.08
C ALA A 39 -2.31 -0.15 6.34
N GLY A 40 -1.64 -1.00 7.11
CA GLY A 40 -2.11 -1.41 8.43
C GLY A 40 -2.09 -0.28 9.45
N LEU A 41 -2.74 -0.48 10.60
CA LEU A 41 -2.80 0.54 11.66
C LEU A 41 -1.40 0.96 12.12
N GLY A 42 -1.20 2.26 12.34
CA GLY A 42 0.07 2.87 12.75
C GLY A 42 0.96 3.29 11.59
N VAL A 43 0.59 3.00 10.34
CA VAL A 43 1.43 3.25 9.17
C VAL A 43 1.79 4.73 8.99
N SER A 44 0.83 5.65 9.18
CA SER A 44 1.08 7.09 9.03
C SER A 44 2.15 7.59 9.99
N ARG A 45 2.09 7.14 11.25
CA ARG A 45 3.10 7.48 12.24
C ARG A 45 4.44 6.85 11.89
N SER A 46 4.44 5.58 11.51
CA SER A 46 5.67 4.86 11.17
C SER A 46 6.40 5.45 9.96
N ILE A 47 5.68 5.98 8.95
CA ILE A 47 6.27 6.70 7.82
C ILE A 47 6.98 7.98 8.32
N CYS A 48 6.30 8.77 9.15
CA CYS A 48 6.88 10.00 9.72
C CYS A 48 8.14 9.70 10.57
N ASP A 49 8.16 8.58 11.30
CA ASP A 49 9.32 8.15 12.09
C ASP A 49 10.54 7.76 11.21
N GLN A 50 10.34 7.48 9.90
CA GLN A 50 11.41 7.33 8.92
C GLN A 50 11.94 8.68 8.39
N GLY A 51 11.40 9.81 8.85
CA GLY A 51 11.75 11.14 8.36
C GLY A 51 11.11 11.50 7.01
N ILE A 52 10.09 10.74 6.58
CA ILE A 52 9.37 10.95 5.32
C ILE A 52 7.98 11.52 5.65
N THR A 53 7.58 12.56 4.95
CA THR A 53 6.24 13.11 5.10
C THR A 53 5.21 12.30 4.29
N LEU A 54 3.95 12.30 4.72
CA LEU A 54 2.91 11.58 3.98
C LEU A 54 2.70 12.12 2.55
N ASN A 55 3.10 13.36 2.30
CA ASN A 55 3.04 13.99 0.97
C ASN A 55 4.10 13.47 0.01
N GLU A 56 5.16 12.82 0.51
CA GLU A 56 6.25 12.25 -0.29
C GLU A 56 5.96 10.81 -0.74
N ILE A 57 4.81 10.23 -0.39
CA ILE A 57 4.40 8.92 -0.90
C ILE A 57 3.96 9.06 -2.36
N ASP A 58 4.61 8.36 -3.26
CA ASP A 58 4.35 8.41 -4.71
C ASP A 58 3.23 7.47 -5.14
N ALA A 59 3.08 6.32 -4.50
CA ALA A 59 2.00 5.35 -4.77
C ALA A 59 1.75 4.44 -3.58
N ILE A 60 0.51 3.91 -3.50
CA ILE A 60 0.12 2.92 -2.49
C ILE A 60 -0.34 1.64 -3.18
N PHE A 61 0.09 0.50 -2.66
CA PHE A 61 -0.28 -0.83 -3.13
C PHE A 61 -0.90 -1.60 -1.97
N ILE A 62 -2.11 -2.12 -2.16
CA ILE A 62 -2.77 -2.98 -1.18
C ILE A 62 -2.80 -4.40 -1.75
N THR A 63 -2.18 -5.33 -1.05
CA THR A 63 -2.04 -6.72 -1.50
C THR A 63 -3.37 -7.45 -1.48
N HIS A 64 -4.16 -7.28 -0.42
CA HIS A 64 -5.47 -7.92 -0.25
C HIS A 64 -6.33 -7.21 0.81
N MET A 65 -7.58 -7.68 0.97
CA MET A 65 -8.60 -7.03 1.81
C MET A 65 -8.75 -7.67 3.20
N HIS A 66 -7.64 -8.07 3.86
CA HIS A 66 -7.65 -8.23 5.32
C HIS A 66 -7.36 -6.89 5.99
N SER A 67 -8.05 -6.63 7.10
CA SER A 67 -8.04 -5.29 7.73
C SER A 67 -6.66 -4.83 8.22
N ASP A 68 -5.78 -5.74 8.57
CA ASP A 68 -4.39 -5.46 8.93
C ASP A 68 -3.51 -4.98 7.77
N HIS A 69 -4.02 -5.01 6.52
CA HIS A 69 -3.33 -4.54 5.32
C HIS A 69 -3.86 -3.23 4.75
N TYR A 70 -5.06 -2.75 5.15
CA TYR A 70 -5.62 -1.53 4.56
C TYR A 70 -6.39 -0.61 5.52
N LEU A 71 -6.53 -0.98 6.79
CA LEU A 71 -7.46 -0.27 7.68
C LEU A 71 -7.10 1.22 7.86
N GLU A 72 -5.83 1.58 7.81
CA GLU A 72 -5.40 2.98 7.92
C GLU A 72 -5.29 3.71 6.57
N LEU A 73 -5.61 3.07 5.44
CA LEU A 73 -5.52 3.71 4.12
C LEU A 73 -6.31 5.02 4.04
N GLY A 74 -7.56 5.03 4.50
CA GLY A 74 -8.39 6.23 4.50
C GLY A 74 -7.82 7.34 5.37
N PRO A 75 -7.55 7.10 6.66
CA PRO A 75 -6.88 8.05 7.55
C PRO A 75 -5.57 8.58 7.02
N LEU A 76 -4.71 7.73 6.44
CA LEU A 76 -3.43 8.13 5.85
C LEU A 76 -3.63 9.15 4.72
N ILE A 77 -4.51 8.86 3.76
CA ILE A 77 -4.79 9.76 2.63
C ILE A 77 -5.40 11.07 3.15
N HIS A 78 -6.36 10.99 4.07
CA HIS A 78 -6.97 12.17 4.69
C HIS A 78 -5.92 13.03 5.41
N THR A 79 -5.02 12.41 6.18
CA THR A 79 -3.95 13.13 6.90
C THR A 79 -2.95 13.77 5.94
N ALA A 80 -2.57 13.10 4.85
CA ALA A 80 -1.74 13.67 3.80
C ALA A 80 -2.42 14.89 3.14
N TRP A 81 -3.72 14.81 2.88
CA TRP A 81 -4.51 15.91 2.35
C TRP A 81 -4.56 17.10 3.33
N VAL A 82 -4.78 16.86 4.61
CA VAL A 82 -4.74 17.90 5.65
C VAL A 82 -3.33 18.51 5.76
N ALA A 83 -2.28 17.71 5.55
CA ALA A 83 -0.89 18.18 5.50
C ALA A 83 -0.52 18.93 4.21
N GLY A 84 -1.49 19.16 3.30
CA GLY A 84 -1.30 20.00 2.11
C GLY A 84 -0.99 19.23 0.83
N ARG A 85 -1.25 17.92 0.75
CA ARG A 85 -1.15 17.19 -0.52
C ARG A 85 -2.15 17.74 -1.53
N VAL A 86 -1.66 18.04 -2.72
CA VAL A 86 -2.45 18.53 -3.87
C VAL A 86 -2.26 17.68 -5.13
N ILE A 87 -1.29 16.76 -5.11
CA ILE A 87 -0.98 15.89 -6.25
C ILE A 87 -1.76 14.58 -6.07
N PRO A 88 -2.49 14.12 -7.10
CA PRO A 88 -3.17 12.83 -7.05
C PRO A 88 -2.25 11.68 -6.64
N LEU A 89 -2.79 10.76 -5.88
CA LEU A 89 -2.10 9.59 -5.34
C LEU A 89 -2.63 8.33 -6.05
N PRO A 90 -1.81 7.67 -6.88
CA PRO A 90 -2.18 6.39 -7.45
C PRO A 90 -2.24 5.31 -6.37
N ILE A 91 -3.34 4.58 -6.35
CA ILE A 91 -3.62 3.51 -5.37
C ILE A 91 -3.97 2.24 -6.15
N TYR A 92 -3.15 1.23 -5.98
CA TYR A 92 -3.30 -0.08 -6.60
C TYR A 92 -3.79 -1.09 -5.58
N GLY A 93 -4.79 -1.90 -5.93
CA GLY A 93 -5.28 -2.92 -5.00
C GLY A 93 -6.46 -3.73 -5.55
N PRO A 94 -7.03 -4.63 -4.75
CA PRO A 94 -8.23 -5.38 -5.12
C PRO A 94 -9.39 -4.48 -5.52
N LYS A 95 -10.23 -4.92 -6.45
CA LYS A 95 -11.39 -4.14 -6.96
C LYS A 95 -12.28 -3.57 -5.85
N ARG A 96 -12.42 -4.28 -4.75
CA ARG A 96 -13.23 -3.86 -3.59
C ARG A 96 -12.64 -2.71 -2.79
N LEU A 97 -11.36 -2.39 -2.96
CA LEU A 97 -10.70 -1.29 -2.24
C LEU A 97 -11.39 0.07 -2.49
N LYS A 98 -11.89 0.29 -3.70
CA LYS A 98 -12.67 1.49 -4.04
C LYS A 98 -13.98 1.62 -3.23
N HIS A 99 -14.58 0.50 -2.80
CA HIS A 99 -15.77 0.55 -1.93
C HIS A 99 -15.41 0.99 -0.52
N TYR A 100 -14.28 0.50 0.02
CA TYR A 100 -13.77 1.00 1.30
C TYR A 100 -13.54 2.52 1.25
N TRP A 101 -12.88 3.01 0.20
CA TRP A 101 -12.62 4.44 0.03
C TRP A 101 -13.91 5.27 0.01
N LYS A 102 -14.91 4.85 -0.77
CA LYS A 102 -16.21 5.53 -0.80
C LYS A 102 -16.92 5.54 0.57
N ALA A 103 -16.85 4.45 1.31
CA ALA A 103 -17.40 4.37 2.67
C ALA A 103 -16.64 5.30 3.62
N PHE A 104 -15.31 5.38 3.51
CA PHE A 104 -14.49 6.32 4.28
C PHE A 104 -14.86 7.77 3.97
N LEU A 105 -14.94 8.17 2.71
CA LEU A 105 -15.37 9.52 2.31
C LEU A 105 -16.75 9.86 2.87
N SER A 106 -17.69 8.92 2.81
CA SER A 106 -19.03 9.10 3.37
C SER A 106 -19.01 9.31 4.89
N SER A 107 -18.15 8.59 5.61
CA SER A 107 -18.02 8.72 7.07
C SER A 107 -17.37 10.05 7.50
N MET A 108 -16.56 10.65 6.64
CA MET A 108 -15.81 11.89 6.90
C MET A 108 -16.42 13.12 6.21
N VAL A 109 -17.63 13.01 5.67
CA VAL A 109 -18.23 14.02 4.78
C VAL A 109 -18.30 15.40 5.41
N ASP A 110 -18.59 15.50 6.69
CA ASP A 110 -18.75 16.79 7.37
C ASP A 110 -17.39 17.50 7.56
N ASP A 111 -16.36 16.78 8.00
CA ASP A 111 -15.00 17.33 8.12
C ASP A 111 -14.44 17.72 6.75
N ILE A 112 -14.62 16.88 5.73
CA ILE A 112 -14.17 17.16 4.37
C ILE A 112 -14.83 18.42 3.82
N ARG A 113 -16.14 18.54 3.93
CA ARG A 113 -16.89 19.74 3.48
C ARG A 113 -16.45 21.00 4.20
N LEU A 114 -16.25 20.93 5.52
CA LEU A 114 -15.78 22.05 6.31
C LEU A 114 -14.42 22.55 5.80
N ARG A 115 -13.45 21.65 5.62
CA ARG A 115 -12.10 22.00 5.16
C ARG A 115 -12.07 22.52 3.73
N ILE A 116 -12.88 21.97 2.82
CA ILE A 116 -13.02 22.52 1.47
C ILE A 116 -13.55 23.94 1.53
N LYS A 117 -14.60 24.18 2.33
CA LYS A 117 -15.26 25.49 2.43
C LYS A 117 -14.40 26.54 3.14
N ASP A 118 -13.81 26.18 4.29
CA ASP A 118 -13.19 27.18 5.18
C ASP A 118 -11.68 27.30 4.96
N GLU A 119 -11.01 26.22 4.48
CA GLU A 119 -9.57 26.19 4.22
C GLU A 119 -9.22 26.23 2.72
N GLY A 120 -10.22 26.20 1.83
CA GLY A 120 -10.02 26.24 0.38
C GLY A 120 -9.30 25.00 -0.19
N ARG A 121 -9.43 23.85 0.48
CA ARG A 121 -8.77 22.62 0.02
C ARG A 121 -9.44 22.08 -1.25
N ILE A 122 -8.65 21.39 -2.06
CA ILE A 122 -9.17 20.62 -3.20
C ILE A 122 -10.07 19.49 -2.69
N ASN A 123 -10.95 19.00 -3.56
CA ASN A 123 -11.79 17.85 -3.21
C ASN A 123 -10.94 16.60 -2.93
N LEU A 124 -11.08 16.00 -1.75
CA LEU A 124 -10.33 14.82 -1.34
C LEU A 124 -10.55 13.62 -2.29
N GLU A 125 -11.73 13.49 -2.89
CA GLU A 125 -12.01 12.42 -3.85
C GLU A 125 -11.13 12.53 -5.10
N GLU A 126 -10.83 13.76 -5.54
CA GLU A 126 -9.99 14.05 -6.71
C GLU A 126 -8.50 13.79 -6.46
N LEU A 127 -8.12 13.61 -5.18
CA LEU A 127 -6.76 13.33 -4.79
C LEU A 127 -6.35 11.86 -4.96
N THR A 128 -7.24 10.99 -5.42
CA THR A 128 -6.99 9.55 -5.49
C THR A 128 -7.30 8.96 -6.85
N GLU A 129 -6.38 8.13 -7.36
CA GLU A 129 -6.54 7.39 -8.59
C GLU A 129 -6.49 5.87 -8.29
N PHE A 130 -7.64 5.20 -8.34
CA PHE A 130 -7.72 3.77 -8.03
C PHE A 130 -7.52 2.89 -9.27
N HIS A 131 -6.52 2.01 -9.20
CA HIS A 131 -6.20 0.99 -10.19
C HIS A 131 -6.43 -0.40 -9.61
N SER A 132 -7.25 -1.23 -10.28
CA SER A 132 -7.47 -2.61 -9.85
C SER A 132 -6.29 -3.48 -10.23
N LEU A 133 -5.76 -4.23 -9.26
CA LEU A 133 -4.79 -5.28 -9.52
C LEU A 133 -5.49 -6.49 -10.15
N GLU A 134 -4.82 -7.11 -11.11
CA GLU A 134 -5.29 -8.29 -11.82
C GLU A 134 -4.17 -9.32 -11.90
N ASP A 135 -4.52 -10.60 -11.93
CA ASP A 135 -3.55 -11.68 -12.09
C ASP A 135 -2.82 -11.58 -13.42
N GLY A 136 -1.49 -11.70 -13.39
CA GLY A 136 -0.64 -11.45 -14.56
C GLY A 136 -0.54 -9.98 -14.98
N GLY A 137 -1.10 -9.05 -14.19
CA GLY A 137 -1.13 -7.62 -14.49
C GLY A 137 0.27 -7.00 -14.55
N SER A 138 0.41 -5.99 -15.42
CA SER A 138 1.62 -5.17 -15.55
C SER A 138 1.22 -3.70 -15.61
N TYR A 139 1.84 -2.89 -14.74
CA TYR A 139 1.56 -1.46 -14.58
C TYR A 139 2.87 -0.69 -14.69
N GLN A 140 2.79 0.61 -14.95
CA GLN A 140 3.95 1.49 -15.04
C GLN A 140 3.79 2.68 -14.11
N LEU A 141 4.83 2.97 -13.31
CA LEU A 141 4.93 4.17 -12.50
C LEU A 141 6.27 4.84 -12.82
N SER A 142 6.26 5.87 -13.66
CA SER A 142 7.47 6.45 -14.26
C SER A 142 8.34 5.33 -14.88
N ASP A 143 9.59 5.19 -14.47
CA ASP A 143 10.52 4.18 -14.97
C ASP A 143 10.46 2.85 -14.21
N THR A 144 9.57 2.74 -13.20
CA THR A 144 9.38 1.51 -12.44
C THR A 144 8.24 0.70 -13.05
N LYS A 145 8.56 -0.50 -13.51
CA LYS A 145 7.58 -1.50 -13.95
C LYS A 145 7.09 -2.30 -12.73
N ILE A 146 5.79 -2.52 -12.68
CA ILE A 146 5.12 -3.25 -11.60
C ILE A 146 4.46 -4.46 -12.21
N ARG A 147 4.85 -5.65 -11.76
CA ARG A 147 4.22 -6.92 -12.13
C ARG A 147 3.48 -7.50 -10.96
N VAL A 148 2.39 -8.19 -11.24
CA VAL A 148 1.49 -8.73 -10.23
C VAL A 148 1.11 -10.15 -10.60
N ILE A 149 1.11 -11.05 -9.63
CA ILE A 149 0.49 -12.37 -9.74
C ILE A 149 -0.45 -12.59 -8.56
N ARG A 150 -1.45 -13.41 -8.76
CA ARG A 150 -2.32 -13.85 -7.66
C ARG A 150 -1.54 -14.82 -6.78
N ASN A 151 -1.62 -14.61 -5.48
CA ASN A 151 -1.05 -15.53 -4.49
C ASN A 151 -2.12 -16.46 -3.89
N VAL A 152 -1.72 -17.38 -3.02
CA VAL A 152 -2.60 -18.39 -2.40
C VAL A 152 -2.92 -17.99 -0.98
N HIS A 153 -4.06 -17.32 -0.79
CA HIS A 153 -4.49 -16.83 0.53
C HIS A 153 -6.00 -17.06 0.79
N PRO A 154 -6.47 -18.32 0.87
CA PRO A 154 -7.88 -18.58 1.10
C PRO A 154 -8.33 -18.10 2.51
N PRO A 155 -9.57 -17.58 2.63
CA PRO A 155 -10.60 -17.58 1.60
C PRO A 155 -10.55 -16.35 0.65
N ILE A 156 -9.53 -15.49 0.75
CA ILE A 156 -9.40 -14.28 -0.06
C ILE A 156 -8.96 -14.67 -1.48
N LYS A 157 -9.81 -14.39 -2.48
CA LYS A 157 -9.49 -14.68 -3.89
C LYS A 157 -8.65 -13.59 -4.56
N ASP A 158 -8.92 -12.34 -4.20
CA ASP A 158 -8.19 -11.18 -4.72
C ASP A 158 -7.06 -10.82 -3.74
N SER A 159 -6.00 -11.61 -3.78
CA SER A 159 -4.76 -11.45 -3.02
C SER A 159 -3.58 -11.59 -3.97
N PHE A 160 -2.60 -10.69 -3.86
CA PHE A 160 -1.58 -10.50 -4.87
C PHE A 160 -0.18 -10.40 -4.28
N ALA A 161 0.78 -11.00 -5.00
CA ALA A 161 2.19 -10.68 -4.90
C ALA A 161 2.54 -9.58 -5.89
N ILE A 162 3.49 -8.72 -5.55
CA ILE A 162 3.85 -7.54 -6.32
C ILE A 162 5.37 -7.53 -6.52
N ARG A 163 5.80 -7.28 -7.76
CA ARG A 163 7.21 -7.14 -8.13
C ARG A 163 7.42 -5.76 -8.74
N PHE A 164 8.35 -5.01 -8.19
CA PHE A 164 8.83 -3.72 -8.69
C PHE A 164 10.15 -3.93 -9.41
N GLU A 165 10.27 -3.40 -10.63
CA GLU A 165 11.45 -3.55 -11.50
C GLU A 165 11.88 -2.20 -12.05
N CYS A 166 13.18 -1.89 -11.97
CA CYS A 166 13.79 -0.75 -12.63
C CYS A 166 15.22 -1.08 -13.03
N GLY A 167 15.53 -1.01 -14.33
CA GLY A 167 16.82 -1.43 -14.86
C GLY A 167 17.10 -2.91 -14.55
N ASN A 168 18.16 -3.17 -13.80
CA ASN A 168 18.54 -4.53 -13.37
C ASN A 168 18.10 -4.85 -11.95
N SER A 169 17.46 -3.91 -11.25
CA SER A 169 17.05 -4.08 -9.86
C SER A 169 15.58 -4.50 -9.75
N ALA A 170 15.29 -5.42 -8.84
CA ALA A 170 13.95 -5.89 -8.58
C ALA A 170 13.70 -6.20 -7.09
N ILE A 171 12.51 -5.81 -6.62
CA ILE A 171 12.02 -6.10 -5.27
C ILE A 171 10.69 -6.82 -5.39
N VAL A 172 10.51 -7.91 -4.64
CA VAL A 172 9.28 -8.70 -4.62
C VAL A 172 8.69 -8.75 -3.21
N LEU A 173 7.38 -8.54 -3.12
CA LEU A 173 6.60 -8.78 -1.90
C LEU A 173 5.55 -9.84 -2.21
N SER A 174 5.51 -10.90 -1.40
CA SER A 174 4.56 -12.00 -1.64
C SER A 174 3.11 -11.65 -1.29
N GLY A 175 2.87 -10.62 -0.46
CA GLY A 175 1.66 -10.55 0.32
C GLY A 175 1.52 -11.78 1.22
N ASP A 176 0.39 -11.91 1.91
CA ASP A 176 0.10 -13.12 2.69
C ASP A 176 -0.20 -14.29 1.76
N THR A 177 0.56 -15.36 1.86
CA THR A 177 0.42 -16.52 0.97
C THR A 177 0.73 -17.85 1.66
N ALA A 178 0.10 -18.92 1.19
CA ALA A 178 0.62 -20.27 1.36
C ALA A 178 1.72 -20.54 0.32
N TYR A 179 2.33 -21.70 0.38
CA TYR A 179 3.29 -22.14 -0.65
C TYR A 179 2.64 -22.14 -2.03
N MET A 180 3.37 -21.58 -2.99
CA MET A 180 3.04 -21.63 -4.42
C MET A 180 4.32 -21.68 -5.26
N SER A 181 4.38 -22.61 -6.20
CA SER A 181 5.54 -22.81 -7.08
C SER A 181 5.81 -21.61 -7.98
N GLU A 182 4.77 -20.92 -8.40
CA GLU A 182 4.82 -19.73 -9.27
C GLU A 182 5.61 -18.58 -8.64
N MET A 183 5.72 -18.55 -7.30
CA MET A 183 6.51 -17.55 -6.59
C MET A 183 8.01 -17.69 -6.92
N ILE A 184 8.48 -18.90 -7.19
CA ILE A 184 9.89 -19.17 -7.54
C ILE A 184 10.27 -18.40 -8.81
N ASP A 185 9.47 -18.55 -9.87
CA ASP A 185 9.69 -17.86 -11.14
C ASP A 185 9.41 -16.34 -11.02
N PHE A 186 8.40 -15.99 -10.24
CA PHE A 186 8.05 -14.58 -10.02
C PHE A 186 9.12 -13.81 -9.27
N ALA A 187 9.83 -14.47 -8.35
CA ALA A 187 10.94 -13.88 -7.58
C ALA A 187 12.32 -14.13 -8.20
N ASP A 188 12.41 -14.83 -9.35
CA ASP A 188 13.70 -15.08 -10.00
C ASP A 188 14.45 -13.78 -10.24
N LYS A 189 15.75 -13.77 -9.90
CA LYS A 189 16.65 -12.61 -10.00
C LYS A 189 16.15 -11.33 -9.31
N ALA A 190 15.29 -11.43 -8.30
CA ALA A 190 15.01 -10.29 -7.44
C ALA A 190 16.18 -10.05 -6.47
N ASP A 191 16.54 -8.78 -6.27
CA ASP A 191 17.56 -8.41 -5.27
C ASP A 191 17.04 -8.61 -3.85
N LEU A 192 15.70 -8.50 -3.66
CA LEU A 192 15.04 -8.68 -2.38
C LEU A 192 13.68 -9.36 -2.55
N LEU A 193 13.43 -10.39 -1.74
CA LEU A 193 12.12 -11.00 -1.56
C LEU A 193 11.66 -10.80 -0.11
N ILE A 194 10.52 -10.11 0.07
CA ILE A 194 9.82 -10.03 1.34
C ILE A 194 8.71 -11.06 1.31
N LEU A 195 8.88 -12.12 2.09
CA LEU A 195 8.01 -13.28 2.09
C LEU A 195 7.19 -13.32 3.38
N SER A 196 5.85 -13.30 3.24
CA SER A 196 4.90 -13.52 4.34
C SER A 196 4.22 -14.88 4.15
N LEU A 197 4.78 -15.90 4.80
CA LEU A 197 4.19 -17.24 4.80
C LEU A 197 3.27 -17.37 6.02
N ILE A 198 1.98 -17.55 5.75
CA ILE A 198 0.99 -17.85 6.76
C ILE A 198 0.61 -19.33 6.69
N HIS A 199 0.46 -19.96 7.85
CA HIS A 199 -0.16 -21.29 7.92
C HIS A 199 -1.66 -21.13 7.75
N ILE A 200 -2.17 -21.74 6.69
CA ILE A 200 -3.60 -21.83 6.38
C ILE A 200 -4.09 -23.20 6.78
#